data_e467c75c68e0164be8eaf76dabb43e6c
#
_entry.id   e467c75c68e0164be8eaf76dabb43e6c
#
_cell.length_a   1.000
_cell.length_b   1.000
_cell.length_c   1.000
_cell.angle_alpha   90.00
_cell.angle_beta   90.00
_cell.angle_gamma   90.00
#
_symmetry.space_group_name_H-M   'P 1'
#
loop_
_entity.id
_entity.type
_entity.pdbx_description
1 polymer ?
#
loop_
_entity_poly.entity_id
_entity_poly.type
_entity_poly.pdbx_seq_one_letter_code
_entity_poly.pdbx_strand_id
1 'polypeptide(L)'
;MARFEKGCIPWNKGIKVPRRTEEEKEAIQKVWRDNNRELRNEKNKEWRRANPVKAAVIAKKTRLKNMPRVIASVNKRRADKLNRTSKWLTKDDLWLIKEAYELAALRTKMFGFKWHVDHIIPLKGKLVSGLHVPTNLQVIEGRLNIMKNNKFEGELS
;
A
#
# COMPACT_ATOMS: atom_id res chain seq x y z
N MET A 1 32.97 31.06 12.01
CA MET A 1 32.23 30.17 12.95
C MET A 1 33.03 30.13 14.24
N ALA A 2 32.51 30.67 15.32
CA ALA A 2 33.17 30.65 16.62
C ALA A 2 33.19 29.19 17.13
N ARG A 3 34.38 28.61 17.28
CA ARG A 3 34.59 27.34 17.98
C ARG A 3 34.37 27.58 19.47
N PHE A 4 33.48 26.79 20.07
CA PHE A 4 33.35 26.74 21.53
C PHE A 4 34.71 26.38 22.15
N GLU A 5 35.23 27.24 23.05
CA GLU A 5 36.45 26.92 23.78
C GLU A 5 36.24 25.71 24.69
N LYS A 6 37.27 24.83 24.77
CA LYS A 6 37.26 23.69 25.69
C LYS A 6 37.15 24.20 27.12
N GLY A 7 36.02 23.91 27.79
CA GLY A 7 35.79 24.33 29.19
C GLY A 7 34.57 25.23 29.40
N CYS A 8 33.94 25.75 28.31
CA CYS A 8 32.70 26.50 28.45
C CYS A 8 31.57 25.59 28.97
N ILE A 9 31.02 25.97 30.09
CA ILE A 9 29.82 25.31 30.63
C ILE A 9 28.63 25.74 29.75
N PRO A 10 27.92 24.81 29.08
CA PRO A 10 26.73 25.19 28.31
C PRO A 10 25.73 25.93 29.22
N TRP A 11 25.14 27.01 28.74
CA TRP A 11 24.17 27.85 29.47
C TRP A 11 22.97 27.04 30.03
N ASN A 12 22.69 25.85 29.45
CA ASN A 12 21.61 24.95 29.84
C ASN A 12 22.07 23.76 30.72
N LYS A 13 23.35 23.77 31.20
CA LYS A 13 23.84 22.70 32.08
C LYS A 13 23.08 22.72 33.40
N GLY A 14 22.36 21.66 33.72
CA GLY A 14 21.53 21.52 34.91
C GLY A 14 20.07 21.99 34.74
N ILE A 15 19.69 22.60 33.64
CA ILE A 15 18.29 22.92 33.33
C ILE A 15 17.59 21.67 32.80
N LYS A 16 16.72 21.07 33.59
CA LYS A 16 15.83 19.98 33.15
C LYS A 16 14.72 20.57 32.31
N VAL A 17 14.90 20.60 30.99
CA VAL A 17 13.82 20.96 30.08
C VAL A 17 12.80 19.80 30.09
N PRO A 18 11.50 20.06 30.34
CA PRO A 18 10.49 19.02 30.30
C PRO A 18 10.50 18.38 28.94
N ARG A 19 10.48 17.02 28.91
CA ARG A 19 10.40 16.28 27.63
C ARG A 19 9.03 16.51 27.04
N ARG A 20 9.00 16.93 25.79
CA ARG A 20 7.75 17.08 25.03
C ARG A 20 7.03 15.74 24.95
N THR A 21 5.71 15.78 25.05
CA THR A 21 4.86 14.61 24.78
C THR A 21 4.97 14.18 23.32
N GLU A 22 4.61 12.94 23.01
CA GLU A 22 4.63 12.45 21.62
C GLU A 22 3.66 13.25 20.73
N GLU A 23 2.51 13.67 21.28
CA GLU A 23 1.53 14.51 20.58
C GLU A 23 2.10 15.88 20.21
N GLU A 24 2.81 16.52 21.14
CA GLU A 24 3.49 17.81 20.88
C GLU A 24 4.59 17.67 19.82
N LYS A 25 5.35 16.57 19.85
CA LYS A 25 6.38 16.27 18.83
C LYS A 25 5.75 16.07 17.45
N GLU A 26 4.66 15.32 17.37
CA GLU A 26 3.93 15.08 16.12
C GLU A 26 3.36 16.38 15.56
N ALA A 27 2.76 17.23 16.41
CA ALA A 27 2.23 18.52 16.01
C ALA A 27 3.33 19.43 15.42
N ILE A 28 4.48 19.54 16.11
CA ILE A 28 5.62 20.32 15.63
C ILE A 28 6.15 19.76 14.30
N GLN A 29 6.28 18.43 14.20
CA GLN A 29 6.73 17.81 12.96
C GLN A 29 5.75 18.02 11.81
N LYS A 30 4.44 18.04 12.07
CA LYS A 30 3.42 18.32 11.07
C LYS A 30 3.57 19.74 10.54
N VAL A 31 3.61 20.72 11.42
CA VAL A 31 3.79 22.14 11.04
C VAL A 31 5.08 22.32 10.24
N TRP A 32 6.18 21.72 10.68
CA TRP A 32 7.45 21.80 9.96
C TRP A 32 7.36 21.16 8.56
N ARG A 33 6.70 19.99 8.45
CA ARG A 33 6.51 19.30 7.16
C ARG A 33 5.67 20.13 6.20
N ASP A 34 4.62 20.76 6.69
CA ASP A 34 3.73 21.58 5.88
C ASP A 34 4.46 22.84 5.38
N ASN A 35 5.17 23.54 6.26
CA ASN A 35 5.93 24.74 5.91
C ASN A 35 7.12 24.48 4.97
N ASN A 36 7.71 23.28 5.01
CA ASN A 36 8.86 22.92 4.17
C ASN A 36 8.51 22.01 2.99
N ARG A 37 7.21 21.84 2.69
CA ARG A 37 6.75 20.90 1.66
C ARG A 37 7.29 21.22 0.27
N GLU A 38 7.23 22.47 -0.13
CA GLU A 38 7.69 22.93 -1.45
C GLU A 38 9.19 22.77 -1.60
N LEU A 39 9.96 23.29 -0.65
CA LEU A 39 11.41 23.18 -0.64
C LEU A 39 11.88 21.71 -0.70
N ARG A 40 11.23 20.81 0.04
CA ARG A 40 11.53 19.38 0.00
C ARG A 40 11.22 18.77 -1.36
N ASN A 41 10.12 19.17 -1.99
CA ASN A 41 9.74 18.68 -3.30
C ASN A 41 10.74 19.12 -4.37
N GLU A 42 11.21 20.36 -4.30
CA GLU A 42 12.25 20.86 -5.23
C GLU A 42 13.57 20.12 -5.04
N LYS A 43 14.07 20.02 -3.81
CA LYS A 43 15.29 19.24 -3.52
C LYS A 43 15.17 17.78 -3.99
N ASN A 44 13.98 17.15 -3.83
CA ASN A 44 13.74 15.81 -4.33
C ASN A 44 13.77 15.74 -5.88
N LYS A 45 13.25 16.75 -6.57
CA LYS A 45 13.32 16.83 -8.04
C LYS A 45 14.76 16.98 -8.51
N GLU A 46 15.53 17.87 -7.88
CA GLU A 46 16.94 18.08 -8.17
C GLU A 46 17.77 16.80 -7.95
N TRP A 47 17.55 16.15 -6.78
CA TRP A 47 18.24 14.90 -6.48
C TRP A 47 17.94 13.80 -7.52
N ARG A 48 16.67 13.67 -7.96
CA ARG A 48 16.28 12.70 -9.01
C ARG A 48 16.94 13.00 -10.35
N ARG A 49 17.09 14.29 -10.71
CA ARG A 49 17.78 14.70 -11.92
C ARG A 49 19.29 14.39 -11.85
N ALA A 50 19.89 14.62 -10.70
CA ALA A 50 21.31 14.33 -10.47
C ALA A 50 21.61 12.83 -10.32
N ASN A 51 20.61 12.00 -9.93
CA ASN A 51 20.80 10.57 -9.65
C ASN A 51 19.77 9.69 -10.39
N PRO A 52 19.68 9.70 -11.72
CA PRO A 52 18.61 9.03 -12.46
C PRO A 52 18.60 7.52 -12.24
N VAL A 53 19.77 6.87 -12.22
CA VAL A 53 19.89 5.41 -12.01
C VAL A 53 19.43 5.02 -10.60
N LYS A 54 19.90 5.72 -9.57
CA LYS A 54 19.49 5.46 -8.19
C LYS A 54 17.99 5.70 -8.00
N ALA A 55 17.47 6.77 -8.60
CA ALA A 55 16.04 7.10 -8.56
C ALA A 55 15.18 6.00 -9.21
N ALA A 56 15.62 5.44 -10.35
CA ALA A 56 14.94 4.33 -11.02
C ALA A 56 14.91 3.05 -10.17
N VAL A 57 16.03 2.72 -9.52
CA VAL A 57 16.10 1.55 -8.61
C VAL A 57 15.16 1.71 -7.44
N ILE A 58 15.15 2.88 -6.79
CA ILE A 58 14.25 3.17 -5.65
C ILE A 58 12.79 3.11 -6.12
N ALA A 59 12.46 3.70 -7.26
CA ALA A 59 11.11 3.68 -7.83
C ALA A 59 10.65 2.25 -8.12
N LYS A 60 11.52 1.41 -8.72
CA LYS A 60 11.24 -0.02 -8.98
C LYS A 60 10.97 -0.78 -7.67
N LYS A 61 11.82 -0.60 -6.65
CA LYS A 61 11.65 -1.23 -5.32
C LYS A 61 10.33 -0.82 -4.67
N THR A 62 10.02 0.48 -4.68
CA THR A 62 8.78 1.03 -4.12
C THR A 62 7.54 0.52 -4.86
N ARG A 63 7.61 0.45 -6.21
CA ARG A 63 6.53 -0.09 -7.04
C ARG A 63 6.28 -1.56 -6.70
N LEU A 64 7.31 -2.38 -6.61
CA LEU A 64 7.17 -3.80 -6.25
C LEU A 64 6.55 -3.99 -4.87
N LYS A 65 7.01 -3.21 -3.87
CA LYS A 65 6.44 -3.24 -2.51
C LYS A 65 4.96 -2.87 -2.48
N ASN A 66 4.56 -1.88 -3.29
CA ASN A 66 3.18 -1.38 -3.29
C ASN A 66 2.26 -2.09 -4.29
N MET A 67 2.78 -3.02 -5.09
CA MET A 67 2.01 -3.70 -6.15
C MET A 67 0.74 -4.36 -5.63
N PRO A 68 0.73 -5.11 -4.50
CA PRO A 68 -0.50 -5.72 -3.98
C PRO A 68 -1.59 -4.70 -3.72
N ARG A 69 -1.25 -3.56 -3.10
CA ARG A 69 -2.19 -2.45 -2.82
C ARG A 69 -2.74 -1.82 -4.10
N VAL A 70 -1.90 -1.66 -5.11
CA VAL A 70 -2.31 -1.12 -6.41
C VAL A 70 -3.29 -2.07 -7.09
N ILE A 71 -3.01 -3.37 -7.11
CA ILE A 71 -3.89 -4.38 -7.70
C ILE A 71 -5.23 -4.42 -6.95
N ALA A 72 -5.22 -4.42 -5.62
CA ALA A 72 -6.44 -4.36 -4.81
C ALA A 72 -7.29 -3.13 -5.15
N SER A 73 -6.67 -1.94 -5.25
CA SER A 73 -7.36 -0.69 -5.60
C SER A 73 -7.96 -0.72 -7.01
N VAL A 74 -7.25 -1.28 -7.98
CA VAL A 74 -7.76 -1.43 -9.36
C VAL A 74 -8.96 -2.37 -9.40
N ASN A 75 -8.90 -3.50 -8.69
CA ASN A 75 -9.98 -4.48 -8.67
C ASN A 75 -11.19 -3.96 -7.91
N LYS A 76 -10.99 -3.23 -6.81
CA LYS A 76 -12.08 -2.52 -6.13
C LYS A 76 -12.79 -1.55 -7.08
N ARG A 77 -12.05 -0.70 -7.80
CA ARG A 77 -12.63 0.22 -8.79
C ARG A 77 -13.41 -0.50 -9.89
N ARG A 78 -12.94 -1.67 -10.34
CA ARG A 78 -13.69 -2.49 -11.32
C ARG A 78 -14.99 -3.03 -10.73
N ALA A 79 -14.96 -3.50 -9.48
CA ALA A 79 -16.14 -3.98 -8.78
C ALA A 79 -17.14 -2.84 -8.53
N ASP A 80 -16.67 -1.66 -8.11
CA ASP A 80 -17.49 -0.46 -7.91
C ASP A 80 -18.18 -0.04 -9.22
N LYS A 81 -17.43 -0.04 -10.35
CA LYS A 81 -17.98 0.28 -11.68
C LYS A 81 -19.07 -0.69 -12.12
N LEU A 82 -19.01 -1.94 -11.66
CA LEU A 82 -20.03 -2.95 -11.93
C LEU A 82 -21.15 -2.96 -10.89
N ASN A 83 -21.15 -2.04 -9.91
CA ASN A 83 -22.03 -2.02 -8.75
C ASN A 83 -22.01 -3.35 -7.96
N ARG A 84 -20.82 -3.97 -7.85
CA ARG A 84 -20.62 -5.26 -7.15
C ARG A 84 -19.95 -5.11 -5.80
N THR A 85 -19.59 -3.90 -5.39
CA THR A 85 -19.09 -3.62 -4.03
C THR A 85 -20.27 -3.30 -3.13
N SER A 86 -20.45 -4.09 -2.10
CA SER A 86 -21.55 -3.94 -1.16
C SER A 86 -21.33 -2.73 -0.22
N LYS A 87 -22.38 -1.98 0.05
CA LYS A 87 -22.32 -0.82 0.95
C LYS A 87 -22.18 -1.19 2.43
N TRP A 88 -22.51 -2.44 2.80
CA TRP A 88 -22.43 -2.95 4.16
C TRP A 88 -21.05 -3.49 4.55
N LEU A 89 -20.05 -3.45 3.68
CA LEU A 89 -18.68 -3.86 3.99
C LEU A 89 -18.11 -3.08 5.17
N THR A 90 -17.67 -3.80 6.17
CA THR A 90 -17.01 -3.27 7.36
C THR A 90 -15.54 -2.92 7.08
N LYS A 91 -14.88 -2.28 8.03
CA LYS A 91 -13.43 -2.04 7.97
C LYS A 91 -12.63 -3.35 7.97
N ASP A 92 -13.13 -4.36 8.71
CA ASP A 92 -12.50 -5.68 8.79
C ASP A 92 -12.63 -6.44 7.47
N ASP A 93 -13.77 -6.34 6.78
CA ASP A 93 -13.94 -6.90 5.45
C ASP A 93 -12.97 -6.28 4.44
N LEU A 94 -12.80 -4.96 4.49
CA LEU A 94 -11.85 -4.25 3.64
C LEU A 94 -10.39 -4.63 3.96
N TRP A 95 -10.10 -4.89 5.21
CA TRP A 95 -8.81 -5.40 5.64
C TRP A 95 -8.58 -6.82 5.12
N LEU A 96 -9.54 -7.74 5.26
CA LEU A 96 -9.46 -9.11 4.73
C LEU A 96 -9.26 -9.13 3.21
N ILE A 97 -9.97 -8.27 2.48
CA ILE A 97 -9.77 -8.13 1.03
C ILE A 97 -8.31 -7.75 0.73
N LYS A 98 -7.75 -6.79 1.46
CA LYS A 98 -6.35 -6.35 1.28
C LYS A 98 -5.37 -7.49 1.58
N GLU A 99 -5.57 -8.23 2.67
CA GLU A 99 -4.75 -9.38 3.07
C GLU A 99 -4.73 -10.47 1.99
N ALA A 100 -5.85 -10.71 1.30
CA ALA A 100 -5.89 -11.66 0.19
C ALA A 100 -4.88 -11.28 -0.92
N TYR A 101 -4.74 -9.99 -1.25
CA TYR A 101 -3.76 -9.54 -2.26
C TYR A 101 -2.31 -9.62 -1.74
N GLU A 102 -2.09 -9.34 -0.47
CA GLU A 102 -0.77 -9.48 0.16
C GLU A 102 -0.36 -10.97 0.23
N LEU A 103 -1.30 -11.87 0.54
CA LEU A 103 -1.09 -13.31 0.52
C LEU A 103 -0.75 -13.83 -0.90
N ALA A 104 -1.44 -13.36 -1.94
CA ALA A 104 -1.13 -13.72 -3.32
C ALA A 104 0.29 -13.28 -3.71
N ALA A 105 0.71 -12.09 -3.30
CA ALA A 105 2.06 -11.59 -3.53
C ALA A 105 3.11 -12.41 -2.76
N LEU A 106 2.83 -12.77 -1.50
CA LEU A 106 3.70 -13.59 -0.67
C LEU A 106 3.87 -14.99 -1.29
N ARG A 107 2.77 -15.67 -1.67
CA ARG A 107 2.82 -16.97 -2.34
C ARG A 107 3.59 -16.90 -3.64
N THR A 108 3.39 -15.86 -4.45
CA THR A 108 4.16 -15.64 -5.69
C THR A 108 5.66 -15.57 -5.42
N LYS A 109 6.07 -14.92 -4.33
CA LYS A 109 7.48 -14.85 -3.94
C LYS A 109 8.03 -16.19 -3.43
N MET A 110 7.23 -16.91 -2.63
CA MET A 110 7.64 -18.19 -2.02
C MET A 110 7.76 -19.31 -3.03
N PHE A 111 6.80 -19.43 -3.94
CA PHE A 111 6.70 -20.55 -4.89
C PHE A 111 7.36 -20.27 -6.26
N GLY A 112 7.76 -19.02 -6.53
CA GLY A 112 8.42 -18.65 -7.79
C GLY A 112 7.50 -18.54 -9.02
N PHE A 113 6.20 -18.80 -8.88
CA PHE A 113 5.19 -18.62 -9.93
C PHE A 113 4.03 -17.76 -9.44
N LYS A 114 3.25 -17.21 -10.36
CA LYS A 114 2.22 -16.21 -10.05
C LYS A 114 1.03 -16.83 -9.32
N TRP A 115 0.62 -16.16 -8.24
CA TRP A 115 -0.63 -16.37 -7.54
C TRP A 115 -1.53 -15.17 -7.75
N HIS A 116 -2.82 -15.39 -7.92
CA HIS A 116 -3.83 -14.37 -8.18
C HIS A 116 -4.92 -14.41 -7.13
N VAL A 117 -5.52 -13.24 -6.84
CA VAL A 117 -6.80 -13.17 -6.16
C VAL A 117 -7.90 -13.23 -7.21
N ASP A 118 -8.77 -14.19 -7.09
CA ASP A 118 -9.89 -14.43 -7.98
C ASP A 118 -11.22 -14.40 -7.22
N HIS A 119 -12.33 -14.21 -7.93
CA HIS A 119 -13.67 -14.34 -7.36
C HIS A 119 -14.20 -15.74 -7.58
N ILE A 120 -14.63 -16.43 -6.52
CA ILE A 120 -15.25 -17.76 -6.58
C ILE A 120 -16.43 -17.68 -7.55
N ILE A 121 -17.37 -16.76 -7.29
CA ILE A 121 -18.45 -16.40 -8.21
C ILE A 121 -17.99 -15.16 -8.99
N PRO A 122 -17.84 -15.23 -10.32
CA PRO A 122 -17.37 -14.12 -11.13
C PRO A 122 -18.21 -12.86 -10.98
N LEU A 123 -17.57 -11.67 -10.93
CA LEU A 123 -18.30 -10.39 -10.89
C LEU A 123 -19.18 -10.18 -12.14
N LYS A 124 -18.77 -10.77 -13.26
CA LYS A 124 -19.49 -10.72 -14.54
C LYS A 124 -19.37 -12.09 -15.22
N GLY A 125 -20.10 -13.06 -14.72
CA GLY A 125 -20.29 -14.36 -15.37
C GLY A 125 -21.39 -14.31 -16.42
N LYS A 126 -21.60 -15.41 -17.13
CA LYS A 126 -22.66 -15.56 -18.15
C LYS A 126 -24.05 -15.63 -17.49
N LEU A 127 -24.19 -16.46 -16.46
CA LEU A 127 -25.45 -16.71 -15.73
C LEU A 127 -25.42 -16.17 -14.30
N VAL A 128 -24.24 -15.88 -13.76
CA VAL A 128 -24.05 -15.47 -12.35
C VAL A 128 -23.33 -14.14 -12.26
N SER A 129 -23.53 -13.48 -11.12
CA SER A 129 -22.89 -12.21 -10.82
C SER A 129 -22.60 -12.10 -9.32
N GLY A 130 -21.33 -12.35 -8.98
CA GLY A 130 -20.86 -12.30 -7.60
C GLY A 130 -20.62 -10.89 -7.09
N LEU A 131 -20.41 -10.78 -5.78
CA LEU A 131 -20.03 -9.54 -5.09
C LEU A 131 -18.53 -9.50 -4.80
N HIS A 132 -17.98 -8.31 -4.68
CA HIS A 132 -16.60 -8.08 -4.23
C HIS A 132 -16.57 -8.03 -2.70
N VAL A 133 -16.61 -9.19 -2.08
CA VAL A 133 -16.64 -9.40 -0.62
C VAL A 133 -15.59 -10.45 -0.25
N PRO A 134 -15.06 -10.46 1.02
CA PRO A 134 -14.02 -11.40 1.42
C PRO A 134 -14.39 -12.86 1.18
N THR A 135 -15.63 -13.23 1.46
CA THR A 135 -16.15 -14.61 1.31
C THR A 135 -16.23 -15.09 -0.14
N ASN A 136 -16.21 -14.17 -1.10
CA ASN A 136 -16.18 -14.48 -2.53
C ASN A 136 -14.79 -14.39 -3.14
N LEU A 137 -13.74 -14.22 -2.32
CA LEU A 137 -12.36 -14.17 -2.79
C LEU A 137 -11.63 -15.46 -2.47
N GLN A 138 -10.77 -15.88 -3.40
CA GLN A 138 -9.85 -16.99 -3.24
C GLN A 138 -8.47 -16.63 -3.78
N VAL A 139 -7.43 -17.20 -3.18
CA VAL A 139 -6.05 -17.04 -3.65
C VAL A 139 -5.62 -18.34 -4.32
N ILE A 140 -5.51 -18.31 -5.65
CA ILE A 140 -5.23 -19.47 -6.50
C ILE A 140 -4.03 -19.24 -7.41
N GLU A 141 -3.49 -20.30 -7.95
CA GLU A 141 -2.43 -20.22 -8.96
C GLU A 141 -2.89 -19.40 -10.18
N GLY A 142 -2.00 -18.56 -10.71
CA GLY A 142 -2.31 -17.74 -11.87
C GLY A 142 -2.74 -18.55 -13.10
N ARG A 143 -2.18 -19.75 -13.27
CA ARG A 143 -2.57 -20.68 -14.34
C ARG A 143 -4.03 -21.15 -14.19
N LEU A 144 -4.42 -21.57 -12.99
CA LEU A 144 -5.78 -22.00 -12.70
C LEU A 144 -6.78 -20.86 -12.87
N ASN A 145 -6.41 -19.65 -12.42
CA ASN A 145 -7.24 -18.47 -12.62
C ASN A 145 -7.49 -18.18 -14.12
N ILE A 146 -6.46 -18.30 -14.95
CA ILE A 146 -6.59 -18.11 -16.41
C ILE A 146 -7.51 -19.18 -17.01
N MET A 147 -7.38 -20.45 -16.60
CA MET A 147 -8.23 -21.55 -17.08
C MET A 147 -9.69 -21.39 -16.65
N LYS A 148 -9.93 -20.96 -15.40
CA LYS A 148 -11.26 -20.69 -14.86
C LYS A 148 -11.95 -19.56 -15.61
N ASN A 149 -11.22 -18.48 -15.93
CA ASN A 149 -11.76 -17.28 -16.57
C ASN A 149 -13.00 -16.76 -15.81
N ASN A 150 -14.11 -16.50 -16.50
CA ASN A 150 -15.40 -16.07 -15.94
C ASN A 150 -16.39 -17.23 -15.75
N LYS A 151 -15.91 -18.47 -15.78
CA LYS A 151 -16.76 -19.64 -15.56
C LYS A 151 -17.03 -19.83 -14.07
N PHE A 152 -18.22 -20.29 -13.76
CA PHE A 152 -18.62 -20.73 -12.41
C PHE A 152 -18.93 -22.23 -12.47
N GLU A 153 -18.33 -23.01 -11.57
CA GLU A 153 -18.45 -24.49 -11.62
C GLU A 153 -19.88 -25.00 -11.47
N GLY A 154 -20.78 -24.23 -10.87
CA GLY A 154 -22.22 -24.52 -10.81
C GLY A 154 -22.96 -24.38 -12.15
N GLU A 155 -22.30 -23.91 -13.23
CA GLU A 155 -22.89 -23.82 -14.57
C GLU A 155 -22.71 -25.14 -15.40
N LEU A 156 -22.08 -26.15 -14.80
CA LEU A 156 -21.75 -27.45 -15.48
C LEU A 156 -22.70 -28.61 -15.13
N SER A 157 -23.87 -28.29 -14.55
CA SER A 157 -24.90 -29.25 -14.21
C SER A 157 -26.06 -29.16 -15.22
#